data_29e6307b94355aee80a4adff7d3b5361
#
_entry.id   29e6307b94355aee80a4adff7d3b5361
#
_cell.length_a   1.000
_cell.length_b   1.000
_cell.length_c   1.000
_cell.angle_alpha   90.00
_cell.angle_beta   90.00
_cell.angle_gamma   90.00
#
_symmetry.space_group_name_H-M   'P 1'
#
loop_
_entity.id
_entity.type
_entity.pdbx_description
1 polymer ?
#
loop_
_entity_poly.entity_id
_entity_poly.type
_entity_poly.pdbx_seq_one_letter_code
_entity_poly.pdbx_strand_id
1 'polypeptide(L)'
;MRLLLAEDELALSRAITAILKKNNYEVDAVYDGEAALDWLAANNYDGAVLDIMMPKLDGISVLRRVRAAGNDLPILLLTAKSEVDDKVTGLDAGANDYLTKPFAARELLARIRAMTRARSVQNTSQMRMGNICLDRATFELSSPANSFRLTGKEFQMMELLLANPRHLISTEQFMERIWGQDSDAEINVVWVYISYLRKKLAALGADIQIKATRNAGYSLEEKP
;
A
#
# COMPACT_ATOMS: atom_id res chain seq x y z
N MET A 1 0.69 -2.12 -0.60
CA MET A 1 1.28 -1.22 0.41
C MET A 1 0.92 -1.74 1.78
N ARG A 2 1.94 -1.91 2.64
CA ARG A 2 1.78 -2.43 4.01
C ARG A 2 1.89 -1.29 5.01
N LEU A 3 0.89 -1.16 5.88
CA LEU A 3 0.81 -0.11 6.89
C LEU A 3 0.82 -0.70 8.29
N LEU A 4 1.50 -0.03 9.23
CA LEU A 4 1.29 -0.27 10.65
C LEU A 4 0.20 0.68 11.15
N LEU A 5 -0.77 0.14 11.90
CA LEU A 5 -1.76 0.89 12.64
C LEU A 5 -1.53 0.67 14.14
N ALA A 6 -1.27 1.74 14.88
CA ALA A 6 -1.22 1.70 16.35
C ALA A 6 -2.37 2.54 16.90
N GLU A 7 -3.33 1.88 17.54
CA GLU A 7 -4.56 2.47 18.07
C GLU A 7 -5.09 1.58 19.20
N ASP A 8 -5.17 2.09 20.41
CA ASP A 8 -5.54 1.33 21.61
C ASP A 8 -7.06 1.08 21.73
N GLU A 9 -7.89 1.93 21.12
CA GLU A 9 -9.34 1.70 21.07
C GLU A 9 -9.67 0.62 20.05
N LEU A 10 -9.94 -0.60 20.52
CA LEU A 10 -10.17 -1.77 19.68
C LEU A 10 -11.26 -1.59 18.63
N ALA A 11 -12.34 -0.86 18.97
CA ALA A 11 -13.44 -0.61 18.04
C ALA A 11 -12.98 0.27 16.85
N LEU A 12 -12.25 1.34 17.15
CA LEU A 12 -11.71 2.25 16.15
C LEU A 12 -10.62 1.58 15.32
N SER A 13 -9.71 0.84 15.96
CA SER A 13 -8.67 0.06 15.29
C SER A 13 -9.24 -0.92 14.27
N ARG A 14 -10.28 -1.68 14.64
CA ARG A 14 -10.99 -2.59 13.72
C ARG A 14 -11.66 -1.85 12.56
N ALA A 15 -12.30 -0.71 12.84
CA ALA A 15 -12.94 0.09 11.80
C ALA A 15 -11.93 0.66 10.80
N ILE A 16 -10.82 1.23 11.28
CA ILE A 16 -9.73 1.74 10.43
C ILE A 16 -9.13 0.60 9.61
N THR A 17 -8.82 -0.54 10.24
CA THR A 17 -8.28 -1.72 9.55
C THR A 17 -9.20 -2.19 8.43
N ALA A 18 -10.51 -2.27 8.67
CA ALA A 18 -11.48 -2.66 7.65
C ALA A 18 -11.53 -1.66 6.47
N ILE A 19 -11.50 -0.36 6.76
CA ILE A 19 -11.45 0.70 5.74
C ILE A 19 -10.18 0.56 4.89
N LEU A 20 -9.03 0.39 5.52
CA LEU A 20 -7.75 0.29 4.84
C LEU A 20 -7.66 -1.00 3.99
N LYS A 21 -8.03 -2.16 4.53
CA LYS A 21 -8.06 -3.43 3.78
C LYS A 21 -9.01 -3.37 2.59
N LYS A 22 -10.18 -2.75 2.72
CA LYS A 22 -11.12 -2.53 1.61
C LYS A 22 -10.52 -1.65 0.50
N ASN A 23 -9.54 -0.80 0.83
CA ASN A 23 -8.84 0.08 -0.11
C ASN A 23 -7.45 -0.45 -0.49
N ASN A 24 -7.23 -1.77 -0.37
CA ASN A 24 -6.07 -2.52 -0.86
C ASN A 24 -4.75 -2.23 -0.10
N TYR A 25 -4.85 -1.85 1.16
CA TYR A 25 -3.71 -1.83 2.07
C TYR A 25 -3.63 -3.14 2.85
N GLU A 26 -2.43 -3.67 3.03
CA GLU A 26 -2.14 -4.65 4.07
C GLU A 26 -1.95 -3.90 5.37
N VAL A 27 -2.55 -4.36 6.45
CA VAL A 27 -2.55 -3.65 7.74
C VAL A 27 -2.23 -4.61 8.86
N ASP A 28 -1.17 -4.30 9.57
CA ASP A 28 -0.87 -4.87 10.87
C ASP A 28 -1.34 -3.88 11.95
N ALA A 29 -2.09 -4.37 12.92
CA ALA A 29 -2.63 -3.55 13.99
C ALA A 29 -2.00 -3.91 15.32
N VAL A 30 -1.53 -2.90 16.05
CA VAL A 30 -1.01 -2.98 17.43
C VAL A 30 -1.76 -1.99 18.31
N TYR A 31 -1.69 -2.18 19.63
CA TYR A 31 -2.59 -1.49 20.55
C TYR A 31 -1.86 -0.68 21.62
N ASP A 32 -0.55 -0.55 21.52
CA ASP A 32 0.27 0.29 22.38
C ASP A 32 1.56 0.75 21.67
N GLY A 33 2.22 1.76 22.22
CA GLY A 33 3.38 2.36 21.57
C GLY A 33 4.65 1.53 21.67
N GLU A 34 4.82 0.64 22.63
CA GLU A 34 5.97 -0.27 22.70
C GLU A 34 5.86 -1.32 21.60
N ALA A 35 4.70 -1.95 21.47
CA ALA A 35 4.40 -2.87 20.37
C ALA A 35 4.60 -2.17 19.01
N ALA A 36 4.19 -0.91 18.87
CA ALA A 36 4.40 -0.15 17.64
C ALA A 36 5.89 -0.03 17.29
N LEU A 37 6.76 0.28 18.26
CA LEU A 37 8.20 0.35 18.05
C LEU A 37 8.80 -0.99 17.65
N ASP A 38 8.44 -2.06 18.35
CA ASP A 38 8.95 -3.40 18.07
C ASP A 38 8.60 -3.84 16.65
N TRP A 39 7.36 -3.60 16.22
CA TRP A 39 6.92 -3.96 14.89
C TRP A 39 7.56 -3.09 13.80
N LEU A 40 7.76 -1.79 14.06
CA LEU A 40 8.46 -0.89 13.14
C LEU A 40 9.94 -1.23 12.99
N ALA A 41 10.57 -1.78 14.03
CA ALA A 41 11.95 -2.22 13.98
C ALA A 41 12.11 -3.58 13.28
N ALA A 42 11.16 -4.50 13.46
CA ALA A 42 11.24 -5.87 12.96
C ALA A 42 10.75 -6.04 11.51
N ASN A 43 9.94 -5.10 10.99
CA ASN A 43 9.26 -5.25 9.70
C ASN A 43 9.43 -4.02 8.82
N ASN A 44 9.25 -4.23 7.51
CA ASN A 44 9.21 -3.14 6.53
C ASN A 44 7.77 -2.71 6.28
N TYR A 45 7.53 -1.40 6.45
CA TYR A 45 6.25 -0.75 6.19
C TYR A 45 6.42 0.38 5.16
N ASP A 46 5.35 0.67 4.44
CA ASP A 46 5.29 1.81 3.51
C ASP A 46 4.83 3.10 4.23
N GLY A 47 4.22 2.96 5.41
CA GLY A 47 3.78 4.04 6.28
C GLY A 47 3.22 3.52 7.59
N ALA A 48 3.02 4.42 8.55
CA ALA A 48 2.37 4.12 9.82
C ALA A 48 1.28 5.14 10.15
N VAL A 49 0.24 4.68 10.84
CA VAL A 49 -0.81 5.50 11.43
C VAL A 49 -0.76 5.26 12.92
N LEU A 50 -0.45 6.29 13.71
CA LEU A 50 -0.24 6.18 15.16
C LEU A 50 -1.23 7.09 15.88
N ASP A 51 -1.98 6.55 16.83
CA ASP A 51 -2.67 7.40 17.80
C ASP A 51 -1.65 8.08 18.71
N ILE A 52 -1.89 9.34 19.06
CA ILE A 52 -1.06 10.05 20.03
C ILE A 52 -1.28 9.49 21.42
N MET A 53 -2.53 9.20 21.79
CA MET A 53 -2.87 8.78 23.15
C MET A 53 -2.93 7.26 23.24
N MET A 54 -1.78 6.64 23.45
CA MET A 54 -1.67 5.18 23.62
C MET A 54 -1.05 4.82 24.98
N PRO A 55 -1.38 3.64 25.55
CA PRO A 55 -0.74 3.14 26.75
C PRO A 55 0.73 2.79 26.50
N LYS A 56 1.50 2.72 27.59
CA LYS A 56 2.94 2.44 27.69
C LYS A 56 3.81 3.55 27.07
N LEU A 57 3.63 3.85 25.79
CA LEU A 57 4.36 4.88 25.08
C LEU A 57 3.40 5.65 24.15
N ASP A 58 3.37 6.97 24.25
CA ASP A 58 2.55 7.81 23.36
C ASP A 58 3.09 7.86 21.93
N GLY A 59 2.20 8.18 20.98
CA GLY A 59 2.54 8.17 19.55
C GLY A 59 3.62 9.18 19.14
N ILE A 60 3.73 10.32 19.84
CA ILE A 60 4.79 11.32 19.57
C ILE A 60 6.14 10.77 20.03
N SER A 61 6.17 10.09 21.16
CA SER A 61 7.37 9.41 21.66
C SER A 61 7.82 8.27 20.76
N VAL A 62 6.87 7.49 20.21
CA VAL A 62 7.14 6.49 19.15
C VAL A 62 7.79 7.17 17.94
N LEU A 63 7.16 8.23 17.41
CA LEU A 63 7.66 8.98 16.27
C LEU A 63 9.10 9.47 16.49
N ARG A 64 9.38 10.11 17.64
CA ARG A 64 10.72 10.62 17.96
C ARG A 64 11.77 9.52 17.97
N ARG A 65 11.46 8.34 18.54
CA ARG A 65 12.40 7.19 18.56
C ARG A 65 12.62 6.63 17.15
N VAL A 66 11.59 6.55 16.33
CA VAL A 66 11.71 6.13 14.93
C VAL A 66 12.61 7.09 14.16
N ARG A 67 12.45 8.41 14.33
CA ARG A 67 13.29 9.42 13.68
C ARG A 67 14.73 9.41 14.22
N ALA A 68 14.92 9.25 15.52
CA ALA A 68 16.25 9.13 16.13
C ALA A 68 17.03 7.90 15.63
N ALA A 69 16.32 6.83 15.23
CA ALA A 69 16.92 5.67 14.58
C ALA A 69 17.22 5.88 13.07
N GLY A 70 17.05 7.09 12.54
CA GLY A 70 17.26 7.41 11.11
C GLY A 70 16.20 6.85 10.17
N ASN A 71 15.06 6.45 10.69
CA ASN A 71 13.97 5.92 9.86
C ASN A 71 13.00 7.02 9.45
N ASP A 72 12.97 7.35 8.15
CA ASP A 72 12.12 8.36 7.52
C ASP A 72 10.75 7.81 7.09
N LEU A 73 10.28 6.72 7.71
CA LEU A 73 8.97 6.14 7.42
C LEU A 73 7.87 7.21 7.49
N PRO A 74 7.00 7.34 6.48
CA PRO A 74 5.86 8.24 6.55
C PRO A 74 4.94 7.89 7.70
N ILE A 75 4.67 8.86 8.60
CA ILE A 75 3.85 8.66 9.79
C ILE A 75 2.74 9.71 9.81
N LEU A 76 1.50 9.21 9.90
CA LEU A 76 0.29 9.99 10.18
C LEU A 76 -0.06 9.86 11.65
N LEU A 77 -0.18 10.98 12.36
CA LEU A 77 -0.65 10.99 13.74
C LEU A 77 -2.17 11.14 13.78
N LEU A 78 -2.84 10.31 14.61
CA LEU A 78 -4.24 10.50 14.99
C LEU A 78 -4.29 11.23 16.32
N THR A 79 -5.16 12.24 16.44
CA THR A 79 -5.27 13.02 17.66
C THR A 79 -6.71 13.36 18.01
N ALA A 80 -7.08 13.28 19.27
CA ALA A 80 -8.35 13.79 19.78
C ALA A 80 -8.33 15.31 20.00
N LYS A 81 -7.13 15.92 19.99
CA LYS A 81 -6.94 17.34 20.32
C LYS A 81 -6.89 18.19 19.05
N SER A 82 -7.70 19.25 19.07
CA SER A 82 -7.74 20.26 17.98
C SER A 82 -6.83 21.46 18.24
N GLU A 83 -6.12 21.50 19.38
CA GLU A 83 -5.28 22.63 19.76
C GLU A 83 -4.06 22.75 18.83
N VAL A 84 -3.75 23.97 18.45
CA VAL A 84 -2.69 24.30 17.50
C VAL A 84 -1.32 23.84 18.01
N ASP A 85 -1.09 23.91 19.31
CA ASP A 85 0.19 23.57 19.94
C ASP A 85 0.53 22.07 19.85
N ASP A 86 -0.47 21.17 19.95
CA ASP A 86 -0.27 19.74 19.80
C ASP A 86 0.06 19.35 18.35
N LYS A 87 -0.52 20.07 17.39
CA LYS A 87 -0.24 19.88 15.96
C LYS A 87 1.16 20.35 15.59
N VAL A 88 1.58 21.49 16.11
CA VAL A 88 2.95 22.02 15.91
C VAL A 88 3.96 21.06 16.52
N THR A 89 3.72 20.59 17.76
CA THR A 89 4.61 19.62 18.44
C THR A 89 4.76 18.32 17.65
N GLY A 90 3.68 17.80 17.04
CA GLY A 90 3.72 16.60 16.21
C GLY A 90 4.50 16.78 14.90
N LEU A 91 4.30 17.93 14.23
CA LEU A 91 5.03 18.25 12.99
C LEU A 91 6.51 18.52 13.26
N ASP A 92 6.84 19.26 14.32
CA ASP A 92 8.22 19.53 14.75
C ASP A 92 8.95 18.24 15.18
N ALA A 93 8.19 17.24 15.69
CA ALA A 93 8.73 15.91 15.97
C ALA A 93 9.01 15.07 14.71
N GLY A 94 8.63 15.55 13.51
CA GLY A 94 8.91 14.91 12.23
C GLY A 94 7.75 14.04 11.70
N ALA A 95 6.50 14.28 12.12
CA ALA A 95 5.33 13.68 11.49
C ALA A 95 5.14 14.21 10.08
N ASN A 96 4.64 13.34 9.17
CA ASN A 96 4.34 13.75 7.80
C ASN A 96 2.98 14.44 7.69
N ASP A 97 2.03 14.08 8.53
CA ASP A 97 0.70 14.68 8.61
C ASP A 97 0.02 14.29 9.94
N TYR A 98 -1.12 14.92 10.22
CA TYR A 98 -1.96 14.57 11.36
C TYR A 98 -3.45 14.59 10.97
N LEU A 99 -4.26 13.85 11.70
CA LEU A 99 -5.70 13.74 11.49
C LEU A 99 -6.44 13.79 12.82
N THR A 100 -7.35 14.76 12.97
CA THR A 100 -8.13 14.91 14.19
C THR A 100 -9.32 13.98 14.23
N LYS A 101 -9.53 13.33 15.37
CA LYS A 101 -10.71 12.52 15.66
C LYS A 101 -11.88 13.45 16.10
N PRO A 102 -13.14 13.22 15.64
CA PRO A 102 -13.53 12.21 14.65
C PRO A 102 -13.23 12.64 13.21
N PHE A 103 -12.92 11.69 12.35
CA PHE A 103 -12.58 11.93 10.95
C PHE A 103 -13.41 11.09 9.98
N ALA A 104 -13.53 11.56 8.75
CA ALA A 104 -14.16 10.79 7.69
C ALA A 104 -13.18 9.78 7.07
N ALA A 105 -13.66 8.57 6.73
CA ALA A 105 -12.84 7.54 6.07
C ALA A 105 -12.13 8.07 4.80
N ARG A 106 -12.81 8.89 4.00
CA ARG A 106 -12.25 9.51 2.79
C ARG A 106 -11.06 10.44 3.09
N GLU A 107 -11.07 11.13 4.25
CA GLU A 107 -9.99 12.00 4.66
C GLU A 107 -8.76 11.19 5.08
N LEU A 108 -8.94 10.19 5.94
CA LEU A 108 -7.88 9.24 6.31
C LEU A 108 -7.17 8.69 5.07
N LEU A 109 -7.93 8.17 4.12
CA LEU A 109 -7.39 7.61 2.88
C LEU A 109 -6.66 8.64 2.02
N ALA A 110 -7.15 9.88 1.96
CA ALA A 110 -6.51 10.95 1.21
C ALA A 110 -5.16 11.33 1.82
N ARG A 111 -5.07 11.43 3.15
CA ARG A 111 -3.83 11.76 3.88
C ARG A 111 -2.80 10.63 3.77
N ILE A 112 -3.21 9.38 3.92
CA ILE A 112 -2.31 8.23 3.72
C ILE A 112 -1.73 8.25 2.30
N ARG A 113 -2.55 8.46 1.27
CA ARG A 113 -2.04 8.60 -0.11
C ARG A 113 -1.07 9.77 -0.28
N ALA A 114 -1.35 10.91 0.35
CA ALA A 114 -0.50 12.09 0.25
C ALA A 114 0.87 11.87 0.89
N MET A 115 0.90 11.32 2.12
CA MET A 115 2.16 11.10 2.85
C MET A 115 3.02 10.00 2.22
N THR A 116 2.40 8.93 1.70
CA THR A 116 3.15 7.83 1.07
C THR A 116 3.65 8.20 -0.33
N ARG A 117 3.01 9.18 -1.01
CA ARG A 117 3.47 9.71 -2.30
C ARG A 117 4.85 10.35 -2.21
N ALA A 118 5.15 11.09 -1.14
CA ALA A 118 6.42 11.79 -0.98
C ALA A 118 7.63 10.83 -0.96
N ARG A 119 7.48 9.63 -0.37
CA ARG A 119 8.52 8.60 -0.37
C ARG A 119 8.66 7.90 -1.72
N SER A 120 7.59 7.84 -2.51
CA SER A 120 7.58 7.23 -3.84
C SER A 120 8.25 8.10 -4.92
N VAL A 121 8.52 9.37 -4.65
CA VAL A 121 9.30 10.24 -5.56
C VAL A 121 10.79 9.91 -5.53
N GLN A 122 11.32 9.29 -4.47
CA GLN A 122 12.69 8.77 -4.43
C GLN A 122 12.80 7.31 -4.86
N ASN A 123 11.71 6.53 -4.83
CA ASN A 123 11.60 5.21 -5.43
C ASN A 123 10.41 5.25 -6.36
N THR A 124 10.63 5.45 -7.64
CA THR A 124 9.66 5.50 -8.73
C THR A 124 8.29 4.95 -8.36
N SER A 125 7.35 5.84 -7.96
CA SER A 125 5.93 5.47 -7.73
C SER A 125 5.30 4.88 -8.99
N GLN A 126 5.97 5.04 -10.10
CA GLN A 126 5.53 4.61 -11.41
C GLN A 126 6.45 3.51 -11.94
N MET A 127 5.83 2.40 -12.29
CA MET A 127 6.47 1.34 -13.06
C MET A 127 6.07 1.50 -14.53
N ARG A 128 7.06 1.45 -15.41
CA ARG A 128 6.82 1.64 -16.84
C ARG A 128 7.38 0.47 -17.64
N MET A 129 6.64 0.07 -18.65
CA MET A 129 7.09 -0.83 -19.70
C MET A 129 6.33 -0.49 -20.99
N GLY A 130 7.09 -0.23 -22.05
CA GLY A 130 6.50 0.30 -23.29
C GLY A 130 5.77 1.62 -23.04
N ASN A 131 4.56 1.74 -23.60
CA ASN A 131 3.70 2.90 -23.42
C ASN A 131 2.82 2.82 -22.15
N ILE A 132 2.97 1.81 -21.30
CA ILE A 132 2.17 1.60 -20.11
C ILE A 132 2.88 2.09 -18.87
N CYS A 133 2.12 2.76 -18.00
CA CYS A 133 2.53 3.25 -16.71
C CYS A 133 1.57 2.74 -15.63
N LEU A 134 2.10 2.08 -14.59
CA LEU A 134 1.38 1.73 -13.37
C LEU A 134 1.79 2.68 -12.26
N ASP A 135 0.86 3.48 -11.74
CA ASP A 135 1.07 4.34 -10.59
C ASP A 135 0.67 3.61 -9.30
N ARG A 136 1.66 3.36 -8.44
CA ARG A 136 1.49 2.66 -7.17
C ARG A 136 0.68 3.45 -6.13
N ALA A 137 0.72 4.78 -6.21
CA ALA A 137 0.03 5.62 -5.24
C ALA A 137 -1.48 5.73 -5.53
N THR A 138 -1.85 5.71 -6.83
CA THR A 138 -3.25 5.85 -7.26
C THR A 138 -3.90 4.53 -7.66
N PHE A 139 -3.11 3.44 -7.79
CA PHE A 139 -3.52 2.15 -8.36
C PHE A 139 -4.03 2.28 -9.81
N GLU A 140 -3.49 3.25 -10.53
CA GLU A 140 -3.88 3.56 -11.89
C GLU A 140 -2.93 2.94 -12.90
N LEU A 141 -3.49 2.22 -13.87
CA LEU A 141 -2.79 1.71 -15.05
C LEU A 141 -3.17 2.61 -16.23
N SER A 142 -2.18 3.25 -16.84
CA SER A 142 -2.40 4.27 -17.86
C SER A 142 -1.51 4.08 -19.09
N SER A 143 -1.96 4.67 -20.18
CA SER A 143 -1.22 4.93 -21.42
C SER A 143 -1.42 6.40 -21.82
N PRO A 144 -0.74 6.92 -22.85
CA PRO A 144 -1.02 8.25 -23.36
C PRO A 144 -2.47 8.50 -23.80
N ALA A 145 -3.21 7.43 -24.11
CA ALA A 145 -4.58 7.52 -24.64
C ALA A 145 -5.68 7.41 -23.57
N ASN A 146 -5.46 6.65 -22.49
CA ASN A 146 -6.50 6.35 -21.49
C ASN A 146 -5.90 5.84 -20.17
N SER A 147 -6.75 5.71 -19.14
CA SER A 147 -6.37 5.13 -17.85
C SER A 147 -7.48 4.27 -17.24
N PHE A 148 -7.09 3.32 -16.37
CA PHE A 148 -7.98 2.48 -15.58
C PHE A 148 -7.48 2.37 -14.15
N ARG A 149 -8.35 2.60 -13.18
CA ARG A 149 -8.07 2.23 -11.80
C ARG A 149 -8.22 0.72 -11.64
N LEU A 150 -7.16 0.08 -11.11
CA LEU A 150 -7.14 -1.35 -10.86
C LEU A 150 -7.76 -1.68 -9.51
N THR A 151 -8.39 -2.85 -9.41
CA THR A 151 -8.74 -3.46 -8.12
C THR A 151 -7.48 -3.98 -7.44
N GLY A 152 -7.55 -4.31 -6.14
CA GLY A 152 -6.35 -4.72 -5.40
C GLY A 152 -5.61 -5.89 -5.99
N LYS A 153 -6.33 -6.93 -6.39
CA LYS A 153 -5.69 -8.13 -6.98
C LYS A 153 -5.16 -7.87 -8.39
N GLU A 154 -5.87 -7.09 -9.19
CA GLU A 154 -5.38 -6.65 -10.51
C GLU A 154 -4.10 -5.83 -10.37
N PHE A 155 -4.06 -4.90 -9.41
CA PHE A 155 -2.87 -4.09 -9.14
C PHE A 155 -1.68 -4.95 -8.73
N GLN A 156 -1.85 -5.82 -7.72
CA GLN A 156 -0.79 -6.71 -7.24
C GLN A 156 -0.24 -7.61 -8.35
N MET A 157 -1.12 -8.14 -9.21
CA MET A 157 -0.70 -8.95 -10.36
C MET A 157 0.05 -8.13 -11.41
N MET A 158 -0.44 -6.92 -11.74
CA MET A 158 0.22 -6.05 -12.71
C MET A 158 1.56 -5.54 -12.18
N GLU A 159 1.63 -5.19 -10.90
CA GLU A 159 2.86 -4.82 -10.23
C GLU A 159 3.90 -5.94 -10.25
N LEU A 160 3.49 -7.18 -9.95
CA LEU A 160 4.37 -8.34 -9.98
C LEU A 160 4.91 -8.61 -11.40
N LEU A 161 4.07 -8.47 -12.42
CA LEU A 161 4.47 -8.61 -13.82
C LEU A 161 5.46 -7.51 -14.24
N LEU A 162 5.19 -6.25 -13.91
CA LEU A 162 6.06 -5.11 -14.22
C LEU A 162 7.37 -5.13 -13.43
N ALA A 163 7.40 -5.71 -12.24
CA ALA A 163 8.62 -5.91 -11.46
C ALA A 163 9.53 -7.00 -12.03
N ASN A 164 8.98 -7.88 -12.88
CA ASN A 164 9.69 -9.00 -13.47
C ASN A 164 9.49 -9.06 -15.00
N PRO A 165 9.89 -7.99 -15.73
CA PRO A 165 9.65 -7.92 -17.16
C PRO A 165 10.38 -9.07 -17.88
N ARG A 166 9.70 -9.70 -18.83
CA ARG A 166 10.19 -10.83 -19.63
C ARG A 166 10.50 -12.12 -18.84
N HIS A 167 10.28 -12.13 -17.52
CA HIS A 167 10.42 -13.32 -16.70
C HIS A 167 9.10 -14.07 -16.59
N LEU A 168 9.18 -15.38 -16.64
CA LEU A 168 8.03 -16.25 -16.45
C LEU A 168 7.67 -16.35 -14.95
N ILE A 169 6.45 -16.07 -14.60
CA ILE A 169 5.91 -16.19 -13.24
C ILE A 169 4.90 -17.34 -13.25
N SER A 170 5.14 -18.34 -12.42
CA SER A 170 4.24 -19.48 -12.38
C SER A 170 2.91 -19.13 -11.70
N THR A 171 1.90 -19.94 -11.96
CA THR A 171 0.57 -19.76 -11.34
C THR A 171 0.65 -19.89 -9.82
N GLU A 172 1.48 -20.81 -9.32
CA GLU A 172 1.74 -21.01 -7.90
C GLU A 172 2.40 -19.77 -7.26
N GLN A 173 3.35 -19.15 -7.95
CA GLN A 173 3.99 -17.91 -7.49
C GLN A 173 2.99 -16.76 -7.41
N PHE A 174 2.04 -16.66 -8.36
CA PHE A 174 0.93 -15.70 -8.23
C PHE A 174 0.06 -15.99 -7.03
N MET A 175 -0.32 -17.26 -6.81
CA MET A 175 -1.14 -17.65 -5.67
C MET A 175 -0.44 -17.32 -4.35
N GLU A 176 0.79 -17.75 -4.18
CA GLU A 176 1.56 -17.53 -2.95
C GLU A 176 1.72 -16.04 -2.63
N ARG A 177 2.13 -15.22 -3.61
CA ARG A 177 2.43 -13.80 -3.39
C ARG A 177 1.20 -12.91 -3.24
N ILE A 178 0.08 -13.28 -3.87
CA ILE A 178 -1.09 -12.39 -3.97
C ILE A 178 -2.25 -12.87 -3.10
N TRP A 179 -2.41 -14.17 -2.90
CA TRP A 179 -3.48 -14.74 -2.06
C TRP A 179 -2.97 -15.31 -0.74
N GLY A 180 -1.66 -15.63 -0.64
CA GLY A 180 -1.05 -16.27 0.54
C GLY A 180 -1.20 -17.78 0.54
N GLN A 181 -0.45 -18.45 1.44
CA GLN A 181 -0.41 -19.93 1.51
C GLN A 181 -1.71 -20.56 2.05
N ASP A 182 -2.47 -19.82 2.88
CA ASP A 182 -3.69 -20.31 3.54
C ASP A 182 -4.99 -19.87 2.82
N SER A 183 -4.90 -19.54 1.53
CA SER A 183 -6.06 -19.06 0.78
C SER A 183 -6.90 -20.23 0.26
N ASP A 184 -8.20 -20.21 0.53
CA ASP A 184 -9.20 -21.10 -0.09
C ASP A 184 -9.44 -20.81 -1.59
N ALA A 185 -8.72 -19.87 -2.18
CA ALA A 185 -8.87 -19.51 -3.58
C ALA A 185 -8.31 -20.61 -4.48
N GLU A 186 -9.12 -21.06 -5.44
CA GLU A 186 -8.68 -22.01 -6.45
C GLU A 186 -7.66 -21.38 -7.41
N ILE A 187 -6.71 -22.17 -7.88
CA ILE A 187 -5.64 -21.76 -8.82
C ILE A 187 -6.20 -21.10 -10.10
N ASN A 188 -7.42 -21.44 -10.48
CA ASN A 188 -8.14 -20.87 -11.63
C ASN A 188 -8.39 -19.36 -11.51
N VAL A 189 -8.35 -18.79 -10.30
CA VAL A 189 -8.55 -17.35 -10.06
C VAL A 189 -7.48 -16.52 -10.78
N VAL A 190 -6.25 -17.00 -10.89
CA VAL A 190 -5.15 -16.33 -11.59
C VAL A 190 -5.53 -16.09 -13.06
N TRP A 191 -6.08 -17.10 -13.73
CA TRP A 191 -6.50 -16.99 -15.14
C TRP A 191 -7.57 -15.91 -15.35
N VAL A 192 -8.51 -15.79 -14.41
CA VAL A 192 -9.57 -14.77 -14.46
C VAL A 192 -8.97 -13.36 -14.42
N TYR A 193 -8.07 -13.09 -13.48
CA TYR A 193 -7.42 -11.79 -13.36
C TYR A 193 -6.48 -11.48 -14.54
N ILE A 194 -5.77 -12.47 -15.06
CA ILE A 194 -4.98 -12.32 -16.30
C ILE A 194 -5.89 -11.91 -17.46
N SER A 195 -7.08 -12.49 -17.57
CA SER A 195 -8.07 -12.10 -18.59
C SER A 195 -8.51 -10.64 -18.43
N TYR A 196 -8.76 -10.18 -17.20
CA TYR A 196 -9.13 -8.80 -16.94
C TYR A 196 -7.99 -7.83 -17.29
N LEU A 197 -6.76 -8.14 -16.90
CA LEU A 197 -5.60 -7.32 -17.23
C LEU A 197 -5.36 -7.25 -18.74
N ARG A 198 -5.49 -8.36 -19.46
CA ARG A 198 -5.39 -8.38 -20.93
C ARG A 198 -6.40 -7.47 -21.60
N LYS A 199 -7.67 -7.49 -21.14
CA LYS A 199 -8.71 -6.59 -21.65
C LYS A 199 -8.37 -5.11 -21.40
N LYS A 200 -7.87 -4.78 -20.21
CA LYS A 200 -7.45 -3.41 -19.89
C LYS A 200 -6.24 -2.97 -20.71
N LEU A 201 -5.21 -3.80 -20.85
CA LEU A 201 -4.07 -3.52 -21.73
C LEU A 201 -4.48 -3.30 -23.19
N ALA A 202 -5.40 -4.10 -23.69
CA ALA A 202 -5.95 -3.92 -25.05
C ALA A 202 -6.70 -2.59 -25.18
N ALA A 203 -7.55 -2.23 -24.21
CA ALA A 203 -8.29 -0.97 -24.20
C ALA A 203 -7.38 0.27 -24.02
N LEU A 204 -6.19 0.11 -23.42
CA LEU A 204 -5.16 1.15 -23.31
C LEU A 204 -4.32 1.30 -24.59
N GLY A 205 -4.51 0.44 -25.60
CA GLY A 205 -3.63 0.42 -26.76
C GLY A 205 -2.17 0.07 -26.39
N ALA A 206 -2.00 -0.84 -25.42
CA ALA A 206 -0.68 -1.22 -24.92
C ALA A 206 0.19 -1.84 -26.02
N ASP A 207 1.46 -1.44 -26.09
CA ASP A 207 2.51 -2.09 -26.90
C ASP A 207 3.15 -3.29 -26.20
N ILE A 208 2.68 -3.61 -24.99
CA ILE A 208 3.04 -4.80 -24.23
C ILE A 208 1.87 -5.78 -24.14
N GLN A 209 2.18 -7.03 -23.84
CA GLN A 209 1.21 -8.11 -23.67
C GLN A 209 1.57 -9.07 -22.58
N ILE A 210 0.56 -9.68 -21.94
CA ILE A 210 0.75 -10.82 -21.04
C ILE A 210 0.69 -12.09 -21.87
N LYS A 211 1.85 -12.75 -22.04
CA LYS A 211 1.99 -14.01 -22.74
C LYS A 211 1.81 -15.17 -21.81
N ALA A 212 1.09 -16.19 -22.23
CA ALA A 212 0.97 -17.46 -21.51
C ALA A 212 1.95 -18.49 -22.08
N THR A 213 2.67 -19.18 -21.21
CA THR A 213 3.46 -20.36 -21.56
C THR A 213 2.74 -21.58 -20.96
N ARG A 214 2.36 -22.52 -21.82
CA ARG A 214 1.57 -23.69 -21.41
C ARG A 214 2.27 -24.45 -20.27
N ASN A 215 1.55 -24.75 -19.21
CA ASN A 215 1.97 -25.45 -18.00
C ASN A 215 3.15 -24.79 -17.26
N ALA A 216 3.45 -23.51 -17.52
CA ALA A 216 4.58 -22.83 -16.90
C ALA A 216 4.22 -21.48 -16.27
N GLY A 217 3.24 -20.73 -16.83
CA GLY A 217 2.79 -19.47 -16.23
C GLY A 217 2.63 -18.32 -17.22
N TYR A 218 2.90 -17.10 -16.77
CA TYR A 218 2.69 -15.86 -17.52
C TYR A 218 3.93 -14.96 -17.46
N SER A 219 4.22 -14.26 -18.55
CA SER A 219 5.25 -13.22 -18.63
C SER A 219 4.68 -11.95 -19.24
N LEU A 220 5.25 -10.80 -18.90
CA LEU A 220 4.96 -9.53 -19.54
C LEU A 220 6.04 -9.26 -20.60
N GLU A 221 5.63 -9.12 -21.85
CA GLU A 221 6.52 -8.95 -23.00
C GLU A 221 6.05 -7.80 -23.89
N GLU A 222 6.96 -7.22 -24.67
CA GLU A 222 6.61 -6.29 -25.75
C GLU A 222 5.86 -7.06 -26.85
N LYS A 223 4.93 -6.41 -27.51
CA LYS A 223 4.31 -6.97 -28.70
C LYS A 223 5.31 -6.99 -29.85
N PRO A 224 5.25 -8.00 -30.75
CA PRO A 224 6.10 -8.07 -31.91
C PRO A 224 5.83 -6.91 -32.90
#